data_4d8cf6b586251c6b636cf7713255a40c
#
_entry.id   4d8cf6b586251c6b636cf7713255a40c
#
_cell.length_a   1.000
_cell.length_b   1.000
_cell.length_c   1.000
_cell.angle_alpha   90.00
_cell.angle_beta   90.00
_cell.angle_gamma   90.00
#
_symmetry.space_group_name_H-M   'P 1'
#
loop_
_entity.id
_entity.type
_entity.pdbx_description
1 polymer ?
#
loop_
_entity_poly.entity_id
_entity_poly.type
_entity_poly.pdbx_seq_one_letter_code
_entity_poly.pdbx_strand_id
1 'polypeptide(L)'
;MRQLINKLPLTQMKLFIARILYRIVHIVFGDNLRVITRKGIKYEIDLSEGVDLSLFLFGNYQKHVSQNKYLSLESDSVIFDVGANFGLMTLQFAKLVPSGKVYAFEPTFYAFSKLEKNIELNPILAKNIVAIQSFVSLESTETPDIKAYSSWKVGGSVEEGKHRIHGGVVKSAKGVKAVSLDDFCEHEQIERLDFIKIDTDGHELEVLKGAKEAISKFEPIIVFEVGMYIINERGIDFQEYLKFFDSLSYSLFNSSNLKEITALDYCRHIPLKGTIDILALPESVTK
;
A
#
# COMPACT_ATOMS: atom_id res chain seq x y z
N MET A 1 22.55 -1.29 4.87
CA MET A 1 21.76 -1.75 6.05
C MET A 1 20.36 -2.20 5.64
N ARG A 2 19.50 -1.36 5.00
CA ARG A 2 18.14 -1.74 4.57
C ARG A 2 18.10 -2.98 3.66
N GLN A 3 18.98 -3.10 2.68
CA GLN A 3 19.06 -4.29 1.80
C GLN A 3 19.38 -5.58 2.55
N LEU A 4 20.16 -5.48 3.63
CA LEU A 4 20.46 -6.62 4.50
C LEU A 4 19.25 -7.01 5.33
N ILE A 5 18.54 -6.03 5.91
CA ILE A 5 17.31 -6.25 6.72
C ILE A 5 16.20 -6.84 5.85
N ASN A 6 16.04 -6.39 4.61
CA ASN A 6 15.04 -6.94 3.68
C ASN A 6 15.31 -8.39 3.25
N LYS A 7 16.58 -8.85 3.36
CA LYS A 7 16.94 -10.25 3.10
C LYS A 7 16.67 -11.21 4.28
N LEU A 8 16.29 -10.66 5.45
CA LEU A 8 16.00 -11.48 6.61
C LEU A 8 14.67 -12.24 6.43
N PRO A 9 14.65 -13.55 6.63
CA PRO A 9 13.51 -14.40 6.27
C PRO A 9 12.30 -14.29 7.22
N LEU A 10 12.46 -13.63 8.38
CA LEU A 10 11.44 -13.61 9.42
C LEU A 10 11.02 -12.18 9.77
N THR A 11 9.71 -11.90 9.63
CA THR A 11 9.10 -10.60 10.02
C THR A 11 9.43 -10.25 11.48
N GLN A 12 9.41 -11.23 12.38
CA GLN A 12 9.77 -11.03 13.80
C GLN A 12 11.21 -10.55 14.00
N MET A 13 12.16 -11.02 13.20
CA MET A 13 13.55 -10.56 13.26
C MET A 13 13.71 -9.13 12.74
N LYS A 14 12.96 -8.76 11.69
CA LYS A 14 12.87 -7.37 11.21
C LYS A 14 12.30 -6.45 12.29
N LEU A 15 11.23 -6.89 12.98
CA LEU A 15 10.62 -6.17 14.09
C LEU A 15 11.58 -5.98 15.27
N PHE A 16 12.34 -7.01 15.62
CA PHE A 16 13.34 -6.94 16.70
C PHE A 16 14.45 -5.91 16.39
N ILE A 17 15.00 -5.95 15.17
CA ILE A 17 16.00 -4.97 14.73
C ILE A 17 15.42 -3.57 14.73
N ALA A 18 14.21 -3.40 14.22
CA ALA A 18 13.54 -2.09 14.20
C ALA A 18 13.34 -1.53 15.61
N ARG A 19 13.01 -2.37 16.61
CA ARG A 19 12.91 -1.94 18.03
C ARG A 19 14.25 -1.48 18.60
N ILE A 20 15.36 -2.15 18.25
CA ILE A 20 16.69 -1.70 18.66
C ILE A 20 17.02 -0.35 18.04
N LEU A 21 16.80 -0.21 16.71
CA LEU A 21 17.03 1.04 16.00
C LEU A 21 16.16 2.17 16.56
N TYR A 22 14.89 1.90 16.86
CA TYR A 22 14.01 2.88 17.50
C TYR A 22 14.58 3.36 18.85
N ARG A 23 15.02 2.45 19.73
CA ARG A 23 15.60 2.82 21.03
C ARG A 23 16.81 3.75 20.86
N ILE A 24 17.70 3.44 19.93
CA ILE A 24 18.87 4.28 19.64
C ILE A 24 18.42 5.67 19.15
N VAL A 25 17.50 5.71 18.19
CA VAL A 25 16.96 6.96 17.65
C VAL A 25 16.25 7.77 18.73
N HIS A 26 15.45 7.14 19.58
CA HIS A 26 14.74 7.81 20.67
C HIS A 26 15.69 8.39 21.71
N ILE A 27 16.77 7.71 22.06
CA ILE A 27 17.80 8.22 22.97
C ILE A 27 18.50 9.46 22.38
N VAL A 28 18.79 9.44 21.08
CA VAL A 28 19.54 10.53 20.43
C VAL A 28 18.66 11.75 20.14
N PHE A 29 17.42 11.54 19.75
CA PHE A 29 16.54 12.59 19.23
C PHE A 29 15.40 12.98 20.17
N GLY A 30 15.04 12.17 21.17
CA GLY A 30 13.98 12.42 22.15
C GLY A 30 12.57 12.23 21.57
N ASP A 31 12.01 13.29 20.99
CA ASP A 31 10.63 13.28 20.51
C ASP A 31 10.41 12.33 19.33
N ASN A 32 9.26 11.65 19.36
CA ASN A 32 8.85 10.75 18.27
C ASN A 32 8.29 11.52 17.08
N LEU A 33 7.49 12.56 17.32
CA LEU A 33 6.81 13.32 16.29
C LEU A 33 7.75 14.38 15.69
N ARG A 34 7.89 14.38 14.37
CA ARG A 34 8.73 15.37 13.67
C ARG A 34 8.40 15.49 12.20
N VAL A 35 8.72 16.65 11.65
CA VAL A 35 8.67 16.89 10.21
C VAL A 35 10.06 16.65 9.61
N ILE A 36 10.12 15.82 8.58
CA ILE A 36 11.35 15.54 7.82
C ILE A 36 11.13 15.86 6.34
N THR A 37 12.23 16.11 5.63
CA THR A 37 12.20 16.24 4.17
C THR A 37 12.95 15.09 3.54
N ARG A 38 12.31 14.36 2.62
CA ARG A 38 12.91 13.28 1.85
C ARG A 38 12.62 13.48 0.36
N LYS A 39 13.66 13.57 -0.46
CA LYS A 39 13.55 13.82 -1.91
C LYS A 39 12.68 15.04 -2.25
N GLY A 40 12.74 16.09 -1.43
CA GLY A 40 11.97 17.32 -1.64
C GLY A 40 10.50 17.25 -1.20
N ILE A 41 10.07 16.16 -0.57
CA ILE A 41 8.74 15.99 0.02
C ILE A 41 8.83 16.09 1.54
N LYS A 42 7.97 16.86 2.16
CA LYS A 42 7.86 16.99 3.62
C LYS A 42 6.90 15.93 4.17
N TYR A 43 7.30 15.28 5.26
CA TYR A 43 6.48 14.29 5.96
C TYR A 43 6.50 14.59 7.46
N GLU A 44 5.32 14.66 8.07
CA GLU A 44 5.18 14.49 9.51
C GLU A 44 5.18 13.00 9.82
N ILE A 45 6.09 12.58 10.65
CA ILE A 45 6.32 11.16 11.00
C ILE A 45 6.31 10.97 12.50
N ASP A 46 5.91 9.77 12.93
CA ASP A 46 6.05 9.27 14.29
C ASP A 46 7.09 8.14 14.31
N LEU A 47 8.25 8.39 14.93
CA LEU A 47 9.35 7.43 15.00
C LEU A 47 8.99 6.13 15.74
N SER A 48 7.91 6.13 16.51
CA SER A 48 7.37 4.90 17.13
C SER A 48 6.66 3.96 16.15
N GLU A 49 6.38 4.42 14.93
CA GLU A 49 5.77 3.66 13.84
C GLU A 49 6.86 3.10 12.91
N GLY A 50 6.72 1.84 12.50
CA GLY A 50 7.78 1.15 11.77
C GLY A 50 8.05 1.69 10.36
N VAL A 51 7.01 2.08 9.63
CA VAL A 51 7.15 2.66 8.29
C VAL A 51 7.79 4.04 8.37
N ASP A 52 7.34 4.87 9.32
CA ASP A 52 7.85 6.22 9.59
C ASP A 52 9.34 6.17 9.99
N LEU A 53 9.68 5.27 10.92
CA LEU A 53 11.08 5.03 11.33
C LEU A 53 11.94 4.58 10.14
N SER A 54 11.41 3.70 9.29
CA SER A 54 12.10 3.25 8.08
C SER A 54 12.36 4.40 7.10
N LEU A 55 11.39 5.28 6.90
CA LEU A 55 11.55 6.49 6.10
C LEU A 55 12.60 7.43 6.70
N PHE A 56 12.58 7.62 8.02
CA PHE A 56 13.56 8.44 8.73
C PHE A 56 14.99 7.94 8.54
N LEU A 57 15.22 6.64 8.77
CA LEU A 57 16.57 6.05 8.74
C LEU A 57 17.11 5.84 7.33
N PHE A 58 16.27 5.43 6.39
CA PHE A 58 16.71 4.98 5.08
C PHE A 58 16.32 5.92 3.92
N GLY A 59 15.43 6.88 4.18
CA GLY A 59 15.01 7.87 3.19
C GLY A 59 14.23 7.33 1.99
N ASN A 60 13.92 6.03 1.96
CA ASN A 60 13.24 5.36 0.86
C ASN A 60 12.31 4.26 1.39
N TYR A 61 11.17 4.11 0.73
CA TYR A 61 10.23 3.02 0.97
C TYR A 61 9.68 2.53 -0.37
N GLN A 62 9.47 1.22 -0.52
CA GLN A 62 8.87 0.55 -1.69
C GLN A 62 9.35 1.09 -3.07
N LYS A 63 10.68 1.26 -3.25
CA LYS A 63 11.25 1.72 -4.54
C LYS A 63 10.84 0.86 -5.73
N HIS A 64 10.71 -0.46 -5.51
CA HIS A 64 10.30 -1.42 -6.52
C HIS A 64 8.84 -1.22 -6.97
N VAL A 65 8.04 -0.47 -6.20
CA VAL A 65 6.69 -0.05 -6.60
C VAL A 65 6.74 1.22 -7.44
N SER A 66 7.37 2.30 -6.93
CA SER A 66 7.38 3.61 -7.60
C SER A 66 8.43 3.77 -8.72
N GLN A 67 9.39 2.85 -8.81
CA GLN A 67 10.50 2.90 -9.78
C GLN A 67 10.64 1.56 -10.53
N ASN A 68 9.52 0.87 -10.77
CA ASN A 68 9.52 -0.34 -11.58
C ASN A 68 9.75 0.01 -13.05
N LYS A 69 10.54 -0.81 -13.77
CA LYS A 69 10.86 -0.56 -15.19
C LYS A 69 9.63 -0.60 -16.12
N TYR A 70 8.58 -1.31 -15.71
CA TYR A 70 7.32 -1.39 -16.44
C TYR A 70 6.36 -0.24 -16.11
N LEU A 71 6.61 0.49 -15.02
CA LEU A 71 5.78 1.62 -14.62
C LEU A 71 6.21 2.87 -15.40
N SER A 72 5.68 3.00 -16.61
CA SER A 72 5.86 4.20 -17.45
C SER A 72 4.71 5.16 -17.19
N LEU A 73 4.84 5.97 -16.13
CA LEU A 73 3.86 7.01 -15.82
C LEU A 73 4.18 8.28 -16.59
N GLU A 74 3.19 8.77 -17.31
CA GLU A 74 3.21 10.09 -17.94
C GLU A 74 2.88 11.18 -16.91
N SER A 75 3.21 12.43 -17.21
CA SER A 75 3.00 13.53 -16.29
C SER A 75 1.52 13.77 -15.93
N ASP A 76 0.60 13.31 -16.76
CA ASP A 76 -0.86 13.42 -16.67
C ASP A 76 -1.56 12.11 -16.27
N SER A 77 -0.80 11.07 -15.91
CA SER A 77 -1.34 9.79 -15.49
C SER A 77 -2.27 9.89 -14.29
N VAL A 78 -3.26 9.01 -14.24
CA VAL A 78 -4.22 8.87 -13.13
C VAL A 78 -3.87 7.64 -12.32
N ILE A 79 -3.78 7.80 -11.00
CA ILE A 79 -3.31 6.78 -10.06
C ILE A 79 -4.32 6.60 -8.93
N PHE A 80 -4.61 5.34 -8.59
CA PHE A 80 -5.31 4.98 -7.36
C PHE A 80 -4.31 4.38 -6.36
N ASP A 81 -4.21 4.99 -5.16
CA ASP A 81 -3.41 4.52 -4.02
C ASP A 81 -4.37 4.02 -2.94
N VAL A 82 -4.64 2.72 -2.95
CA VAL A 82 -5.56 2.06 -2.02
C VAL A 82 -4.78 1.55 -0.81
N GLY A 83 -5.19 1.98 0.38
CA GLY A 83 -4.42 1.83 1.61
C GLY A 83 -3.29 2.87 1.67
N ALA A 84 -3.64 4.14 1.47
CA ALA A 84 -2.67 5.23 1.37
C ALA A 84 -1.90 5.49 2.68
N ASN A 85 -2.43 5.03 3.82
CA ASN A 85 -1.87 5.25 5.14
C ASN A 85 -1.57 6.75 5.37
N PHE A 86 -0.40 7.12 5.88
CA PHE A 86 -0.03 8.53 6.07
C PHE A 86 0.43 9.27 4.80
N GLY A 87 0.22 8.69 3.62
CA GLY A 87 0.47 9.33 2.32
C GLY A 87 1.89 9.22 1.79
N LEU A 88 2.68 8.25 2.29
CA LEU A 88 4.06 8.07 1.85
C LEU A 88 4.17 7.81 0.34
N MET A 89 3.35 6.89 -0.20
CA MET A 89 3.34 6.59 -1.63
C MET A 89 2.53 7.63 -2.41
N THR A 90 1.40 8.07 -1.88
CA THR A 90 0.56 9.13 -2.46
C THR A 90 1.35 10.35 -2.89
N LEU A 91 2.18 10.91 -1.99
CA LEU A 91 3.00 12.09 -2.27
C LEU A 91 4.12 11.81 -3.28
N GLN A 92 4.68 10.59 -3.28
CA GLN A 92 5.66 10.18 -4.29
C GLN A 92 5.00 10.08 -5.67
N PHE A 93 3.80 9.50 -5.75
CA PHE A 93 3.02 9.42 -6.99
C PHE A 93 2.62 10.82 -7.49
N ALA A 94 2.11 11.69 -6.61
CA ALA A 94 1.76 13.05 -6.97
C ALA A 94 2.95 13.85 -7.57
N LYS A 95 4.17 13.55 -7.10
CA LYS A 95 5.38 14.13 -7.66
C LYS A 95 5.73 13.59 -9.05
N LEU A 96 5.39 12.33 -9.33
CA LEU A 96 5.64 11.70 -10.63
C LEU A 96 4.64 12.17 -11.69
N VAL A 97 3.41 12.49 -11.29
CA VAL A 97 2.32 12.88 -12.21
C VAL A 97 1.84 14.32 -11.95
N PRO A 98 2.68 15.34 -12.14
CA PRO A 98 2.38 16.72 -11.74
C PRO A 98 1.18 17.35 -12.46
N SER A 99 0.78 16.83 -13.61
CA SER A 99 -0.39 17.25 -14.38
C SER A 99 -1.54 16.23 -14.32
N GLY A 100 -1.30 15.09 -13.68
CA GLY A 100 -2.25 14.00 -13.50
C GLY A 100 -3.04 14.10 -12.21
N LYS A 101 -3.50 12.94 -11.71
CA LYS A 101 -4.32 12.85 -10.51
C LYS A 101 -3.96 11.63 -9.68
N VAL A 102 -3.93 11.79 -8.37
CA VAL A 102 -3.77 10.68 -7.42
C VAL A 102 -4.98 10.66 -6.49
N TYR A 103 -5.74 9.58 -6.54
CA TYR A 103 -6.84 9.31 -5.62
C TYR A 103 -6.33 8.38 -4.54
N ALA A 104 -6.32 8.86 -3.29
CA ALA A 104 -5.73 8.18 -2.15
C ALA A 104 -6.83 7.75 -1.18
N PHE A 105 -7.02 6.44 -1.02
CA PHE A 105 -8.05 5.85 -0.15
C PHE A 105 -7.41 5.35 1.14
N GLU A 106 -7.92 5.84 2.28
CA GLU A 106 -7.49 5.40 3.61
C GLU A 106 -8.68 5.40 4.57
N PRO A 107 -9.08 4.25 5.14
CA PRO A 107 -10.29 4.18 5.95
C PRO A 107 -10.10 4.68 7.38
N THR A 108 -8.93 4.52 8.00
CA THR A 108 -8.75 4.78 9.42
C THR A 108 -8.61 6.28 9.72
N PHE A 109 -9.33 6.76 10.74
CA PHE A 109 -9.22 8.17 11.16
C PHE A 109 -7.78 8.58 11.48
N TYR A 110 -7.03 7.66 12.10
CA TYR A 110 -5.65 7.91 12.51
C TYR A 110 -4.73 8.14 11.31
N ALA A 111 -4.71 7.23 10.35
CA ALA A 111 -3.83 7.35 9.20
C ALA A 111 -4.33 8.42 8.22
N PHE A 112 -5.65 8.56 8.06
CA PHE A 112 -6.24 9.58 7.20
C PHE A 112 -5.89 11.00 7.67
N SER A 113 -5.97 11.29 8.98
CA SER A 113 -5.56 12.60 9.50
C SER A 113 -4.06 12.89 9.27
N LYS A 114 -3.20 11.87 9.34
CA LYS A 114 -1.78 12.01 8.98
C LYS A 114 -1.59 12.22 7.47
N LEU A 115 -2.38 11.55 6.63
CA LEU A 115 -2.40 11.75 5.18
C LEU A 115 -2.74 13.20 4.84
N GLU A 116 -3.84 13.72 5.37
CA GLU A 116 -4.25 15.12 5.18
C GLU A 116 -3.15 16.08 5.61
N LYS A 117 -2.57 15.87 6.81
CA LYS A 117 -1.46 16.67 7.31
C LYS A 117 -0.25 16.66 6.38
N ASN A 118 0.10 15.51 5.86
CA ASN A 118 1.21 15.37 4.91
C ASN A 118 0.91 16.03 3.56
N ILE A 119 -0.33 16.01 3.11
CA ILE A 119 -0.77 16.76 1.92
C ILE A 119 -0.63 18.28 2.17
N GLU A 120 -1.10 18.79 3.32
CA GLU A 120 -0.98 20.21 3.69
C GLU A 120 0.47 20.70 3.72
N LEU A 121 1.40 19.86 4.18
CA LEU A 121 2.83 20.19 4.21
C LEU A 121 3.46 20.35 2.82
N ASN A 122 2.75 19.91 1.76
CA ASN A 122 3.23 19.87 0.37
C ASN A 122 2.25 20.54 -0.59
N PRO A 123 2.00 21.86 -0.51
CA PRO A 123 0.94 22.57 -1.22
C PRO A 123 1.04 22.48 -2.76
N ILE A 124 2.23 22.23 -3.30
CA ILE A 124 2.41 22.03 -4.75
C ILE A 124 1.83 20.66 -5.15
N LEU A 125 2.11 19.62 -4.39
CA LEU A 125 1.64 18.25 -4.65
C LEU A 125 0.15 18.09 -4.30
N ALA A 126 -0.35 18.85 -3.34
CA ALA A 126 -1.75 18.83 -2.93
C ALA A 126 -2.72 19.12 -4.08
N LYS A 127 -2.26 19.83 -5.13
CA LYS A 127 -3.10 20.23 -6.26
C LYS A 127 -3.62 19.06 -7.10
N ASN A 128 -2.88 17.96 -7.12
CA ASN A 128 -3.22 16.77 -7.88
C ASN A 128 -3.53 15.54 -7.02
N ILE A 129 -3.77 15.74 -5.70
CA ILE A 129 -4.17 14.67 -4.77
C ILE A 129 -5.62 14.87 -4.36
N VAL A 130 -6.40 13.79 -4.36
CA VAL A 130 -7.72 13.69 -3.76
C VAL A 130 -7.67 12.62 -2.68
N ALA A 131 -7.75 13.04 -1.41
CA ALA A 131 -7.80 12.12 -0.28
C ALA A 131 -9.25 11.71 0.00
N ILE A 132 -9.50 10.42 0.16
CA ILE A 132 -10.83 9.85 0.33
C ILE A 132 -10.82 8.95 1.56
N GLN A 133 -11.60 9.32 2.59
CA GLN A 133 -11.75 8.50 3.77
C GLN A 133 -12.78 7.40 3.52
N SER A 134 -12.34 6.28 2.99
CA SER A 134 -13.20 5.15 2.64
C SER A 134 -12.42 3.84 2.70
N PHE A 135 -13.12 2.76 3.04
CA PHE A 135 -12.67 1.43 2.63
C PHE A 135 -12.83 1.28 1.12
N VAL A 136 -11.96 0.48 0.51
CA VAL A 136 -12.19 -0.02 -0.85
C VAL A 136 -12.44 -1.52 -0.73
N SER A 137 -13.53 -2.01 -1.34
CA SER A 137 -13.98 -3.39 -1.21
C SER A 137 -14.67 -3.87 -2.48
N LEU A 138 -15.23 -5.08 -2.42
CA LEU A 138 -15.98 -5.69 -3.52
C LEU A 138 -17.21 -4.87 -3.92
N GLU A 139 -17.92 -4.32 -2.93
CA GLU A 139 -19.18 -3.61 -3.10
C GLU A 139 -19.19 -2.33 -2.27
N SER A 140 -19.89 -1.31 -2.77
CA SER A 140 -20.14 -0.08 -2.02
C SER A 140 -21.19 -0.33 -0.93
N THR A 141 -20.86 0.04 0.32
CA THR A 141 -21.76 -0.11 1.45
C THR A 141 -21.55 0.94 2.53
N GLU A 142 -22.64 1.33 3.20
CA GLU A 142 -22.63 2.30 4.29
C GLU A 142 -22.04 1.72 5.59
N THR A 143 -22.09 0.39 5.78
CA THR A 143 -21.73 -0.28 7.03
C THR A 143 -20.84 -1.51 6.76
N PRO A 144 -19.61 -1.31 6.35
CA PRO A 144 -18.72 -2.43 6.08
C PRO A 144 -18.29 -3.13 7.38
N ASP A 145 -18.29 -4.46 7.37
CA ASP A 145 -17.69 -5.28 8.44
C ASP A 145 -16.21 -5.57 8.09
N ILE A 146 -15.40 -4.50 8.05
CA ILE A 146 -14.00 -4.57 7.67
C ILE A 146 -13.14 -4.07 8.83
N LYS A 147 -12.10 -4.83 9.17
CA LYS A 147 -11.08 -4.42 10.15
C LYS A 147 -9.92 -3.76 9.41
N ALA A 148 -9.56 -2.55 9.85
CA ALA A 148 -8.38 -1.85 9.36
C ALA A 148 -7.26 -1.86 10.40
N TYR A 149 -6.04 -1.99 9.94
CA TYR A 149 -4.84 -1.96 10.77
C TYR A 149 -4.01 -0.72 10.45
N SER A 150 -3.32 -0.17 11.44
CA SER A 150 -2.27 0.81 11.22
C SER A 150 -0.92 0.13 11.07
N SER A 151 0.10 0.93 10.70
CA SER A 151 1.50 0.51 10.74
C SER A 151 1.84 -0.16 12.07
N TRP A 152 2.74 -1.14 12.04
CA TRP A 152 3.24 -1.79 13.23
C TRP A 152 4.06 -0.83 14.10
N LYS A 153 3.78 -0.81 15.42
CA LYS A 153 4.50 0.01 16.38
C LYS A 153 5.79 -0.65 16.84
N VAL A 154 6.88 0.11 16.86
CA VAL A 154 8.19 -0.28 17.41
C VAL A 154 8.39 0.22 18.83
N GLY A 155 7.77 1.32 19.21
CA GLY A 155 7.78 1.95 20.52
C GLY A 155 6.46 1.76 21.29
N GLY A 156 6.51 1.92 22.62
CA GLY A 156 5.34 1.80 23.52
C GLY A 156 5.12 0.43 24.13
N SER A 157 4.18 0.36 25.09
CA SER A 157 3.71 -0.88 25.73
C SER A 157 2.99 -1.78 24.71
N VAL A 158 2.87 -3.06 25.04
CA VAL A 158 2.10 -4.01 24.25
C VAL A 158 0.63 -3.57 24.26
N GLU A 159 0.13 -3.04 23.15
CA GLU A 159 -1.29 -2.73 22.99
C GLU A 159 -2.09 -4.01 22.74
N GLU A 160 -3.26 -4.11 23.35
CA GLU A 160 -4.25 -5.14 23.03
C GLU A 160 -4.69 -4.95 21.55
N GLY A 161 -4.88 -6.07 20.84
CA GLY A 161 -5.32 -6.04 19.44
C GLY A 161 -4.21 -6.02 18.39
N LYS A 162 -2.93 -6.26 18.77
CA LYS A 162 -1.85 -6.44 17.78
C LYS A 162 -2.01 -7.74 17.00
N HIS A 163 -1.91 -7.64 15.69
CA HIS A 163 -1.84 -8.83 14.85
C HIS A 163 -0.56 -9.64 15.15
N ARG A 164 -0.70 -10.97 15.28
CA ARG A 164 0.37 -11.86 15.78
C ARG A 164 1.62 -11.90 14.88
N ILE A 165 1.47 -11.71 13.56
CA ILE A 165 2.55 -11.86 12.59
C ILE A 165 3.09 -10.50 12.15
N HIS A 166 2.26 -9.60 11.61
CA HIS A 166 2.72 -8.30 11.10
C HIS A 166 2.77 -7.18 12.15
N GLY A 167 2.13 -7.38 13.31
CA GLY A 167 2.21 -6.44 14.43
C GLY A 167 1.42 -5.14 14.25
N GLY A 168 0.59 -5.05 13.24
CA GLY A 168 -0.35 -3.94 13.04
C GLY A 168 -1.38 -3.87 14.16
N VAL A 169 -1.83 -2.68 14.51
CA VAL A 169 -2.83 -2.44 15.55
C VAL A 169 -4.15 -2.07 14.90
N VAL A 170 -5.23 -2.75 15.30
CA VAL A 170 -6.58 -2.40 14.81
C VAL A 170 -6.88 -0.96 15.15
N LYS A 171 -7.28 -0.18 14.16
CA LYS A 171 -7.67 1.23 14.30
C LYS A 171 -9.14 1.41 14.00
N SER A 172 -9.73 2.42 14.64
CA SER A 172 -11.14 2.74 14.43
C SER A 172 -11.36 3.32 13.03
N ALA A 173 -12.31 2.71 12.32
CA ALA A 173 -12.90 3.24 11.11
C ALA A 173 -14.44 3.16 11.22
N LYS A 174 -14.96 3.31 12.43
CA LYS A 174 -16.42 3.19 12.70
C LYS A 174 -17.19 4.28 11.97
N GLY A 175 -18.15 3.88 11.15
CA GLY A 175 -18.97 4.81 10.35
C GLY A 175 -18.33 5.24 9.04
N VAL A 176 -17.15 4.70 8.71
CA VAL A 176 -16.53 4.90 7.40
C VAL A 176 -17.15 3.92 6.41
N LYS A 177 -17.57 4.43 5.27
CA LYS A 177 -18.20 3.65 4.19
C LYS A 177 -17.17 2.83 3.43
N ALA A 178 -17.63 1.83 2.71
CA ALA A 178 -16.86 1.17 1.68
C ALA A 178 -17.35 1.58 0.29
N VAL A 179 -16.44 1.63 -0.68
CA VAL A 179 -16.71 1.90 -2.08
C VAL A 179 -16.03 0.81 -2.92
N SER A 180 -16.70 0.34 -3.98
CA SER A 180 -16.01 -0.39 -5.05
C SER A 180 -15.29 0.60 -5.96
N LEU A 181 -14.17 0.20 -6.56
CA LEU A 181 -13.48 1.08 -7.52
C LEU A 181 -14.29 1.25 -8.81
N ASP A 182 -15.11 0.26 -9.15
CA ASP A 182 -16.01 0.36 -10.31
C ASP A 182 -17.05 1.46 -10.10
N ASP A 183 -17.77 1.45 -8.95
CA ASP A 183 -18.72 2.52 -8.59
C ASP A 183 -18.04 3.89 -8.45
N PHE A 184 -16.83 3.92 -7.88
CA PHE A 184 -16.05 5.14 -7.78
C PHE A 184 -15.70 5.72 -9.15
N CYS A 185 -15.26 4.88 -10.08
CA CYS A 185 -14.94 5.30 -11.44
C CYS A 185 -16.18 5.85 -12.17
N GLU A 186 -17.33 5.23 -11.98
CA GLU A 186 -18.59 5.71 -12.56
C GLU A 186 -19.01 7.05 -11.95
N HIS A 187 -19.04 7.16 -10.63
CA HIS A 187 -19.44 8.37 -9.90
C HIS A 187 -18.55 9.58 -10.22
N GLU A 188 -17.24 9.37 -10.18
CA GLU A 188 -16.24 10.43 -10.45
C GLU A 188 -15.98 10.63 -11.94
N GLN A 189 -16.65 9.89 -12.81
CA GLN A 189 -16.49 9.95 -14.27
C GLN A 189 -15.03 9.81 -14.70
N ILE A 190 -14.36 8.78 -14.15
CA ILE A 190 -12.96 8.51 -14.48
C ILE A 190 -12.85 8.06 -15.94
N GLU A 191 -12.11 8.81 -16.74
CA GLU A 191 -11.89 8.53 -18.16
C GLU A 191 -10.56 7.82 -18.44
N ARG A 192 -9.64 7.82 -17.47
CA ARG A 192 -8.30 7.22 -17.56
C ARG A 192 -7.86 6.68 -16.19
N LEU A 193 -7.23 5.53 -16.19
CA LEU A 193 -6.59 4.94 -15.01
C LEU A 193 -5.35 4.18 -15.45
N ASP A 194 -4.17 4.63 -15.04
CA ASP A 194 -2.89 4.10 -15.50
C ASP A 194 -2.24 3.17 -14.49
N PHE A 195 -2.50 3.40 -13.21
CA PHE A 195 -1.85 2.65 -12.15
C PHE A 195 -2.74 2.50 -10.91
N ILE A 196 -2.74 1.30 -10.34
CA ILE A 196 -3.38 1.01 -9.05
C ILE A 196 -2.34 0.40 -8.10
N LYS A 197 -2.15 1.00 -6.92
CA LYS A 197 -1.45 0.37 -5.80
C LYS A 197 -2.47 -0.08 -4.78
N ILE A 198 -2.38 -1.33 -4.31
CA ILE A 198 -3.28 -1.91 -3.30
C ILE A 198 -2.44 -2.47 -2.16
N ASP A 199 -2.69 -2.00 -0.94
CA ASP A 199 -1.99 -2.41 0.28
C ASP A 199 -2.97 -2.26 1.46
N THR A 200 -3.80 -3.29 1.66
CA THR A 200 -5.02 -3.24 2.49
C THR A 200 -5.05 -4.33 3.57
N ASP A 201 -3.86 -4.86 3.93
CA ASP A 201 -3.69 -5.85 5.01
C ASP A 201 -4.60 -7.09 4.86
N GLY A 202 -4.75 -7.60 3.62
CA GLY A 202 -5.45 -8.84 3.31
C GLY A 202 -6.80 -8.68 2.60
N HIS A 203 -7.23 -7.46 2.28
CA HIS A 203 -8.46 -7.19 1.51
C HIS A 203 -8.21 -6.99 0.01
N GLU A 204 -7.01 -7.29 -0.48
CA GLU A 204 -6.58 -7.02 -1.85
C GLU A 204 -7.47 -7.70 -2.89
N LEU A 205 -7.91 -8.95 -2.62
CA LEU A 205 -8.76 -9.69 -3.55
C LEU A 205 -10.16 -9.07 -3.69
N GLU A 206 -10.73 -8.59 -2.59
CA GLU A 206 -12.01 -7.87 -2.61
C GLU A 206 -11.89 -6.55 -3.36
N VAL A 207 -10.81 -5.80 -3.13
CA VAL A 207 -10.50 -4.57 -3.87
C VAL A 207 -10.40 -4.85 -5.36
N LEU A 208 -9.63 -5.89 -5.76
CA LEU A 208 -9.46 -6.29 -7.15
C LEU A 208 -10.80 -6.70 -7.79
N LYS A 209 -11.62 -7.49 -7.09
CA LYS A 209 -12.94 -7.89 -7.57
C LYS A 209 -13.89 -6.70 -7.74
N GLY A 210 -13.82 -5.70 -6.85
CA GLY A 210 -14.60 -4.45 -6.93
C GLY A 210 -14.03 -3.41 -7.90
N ALA A 211 -12.95 -3.75 -8.61
CA ALA A 211 -12.32 -2.94 -9.64
C ALA A 211 -12.35 -3.63 -11.02
N LYS A 212 -13.11 -4.72 -11.16
CA LYS A 212 -13.01 -5.60 -12.33
C LYS A 212 -13.33 -4.88 -13.65
N GLU A 213 -14.36 -4.05 -13.66
CA GLU A 213 -14.77 -3.30 -14.85
C GLU A 213 -13.76 -2.21 -15.18
N ALA A 214 -13.27 -1.48 -14.17
CA ALA A 214 -12.24 -0.47 -14.34
C ALA A 214 -10.93 -1.08 -14.85
N ILE A 215 -10.50 -2.24 -14.30
CA ILE A 215 -9.31 -2.97 -14.76
C ILE A 215 -9.48 -3.42 -16.21
N SER A 216 -10.64 -3.99 -16.56
CA SER A 216 -10.92 -4.44 -17.92
C SER A 216 -10.98 -3.29 -18.93
N LYS A 217 -11.49 -2.11 -18.51
CA LYS A 217 -11.66 -0.94 -19.37
C LYS A 217 -10.37 -0.18 -19.63
N PHE A 218 -9.58 0.03 -18.56
CA PHE A 218 -8.43 0.94 -18.60
C PHE A 218 -7.09 0.21 -18.70
N GLU A 219 -7.06 -1.09 -18.46
CA GLU A 219 -5.86 -1.93 -18.43
C GLU A 219 -4.70 -1.33 -17.60
N PRO A 220 -4.94 -0.84 -16.35
CA PRO A 220 -3.90 -0.21 -15.56
C PRO A 220 -2.80 -1.20 -15.17
N ILE A 221 -1.59 -0.73 -14.95
CA ILE A 221 -0.58 -1.49 -14.22
C ILE A 221 -1.02 -1.56 -12.76
N ILE A 222 -0.95 -2.75 -12.13
CA ILE A 222 -1.40 -2.94 -10.76
C ILE A 222 -0.24 -3.47 -9.92
N VAL A 223 -0.05 -2.89 -8.73
CA VAL A 223 0.83 -3.46 -7.69
C VAL A 223 0.00 -3.70 -6.44
N PHE A 224 0.07 -4.92 -5.90
CA PHE A 224 -0.65 -5.28 -4.69
C PHE A 224 0.21 -6.13 -3.75
N GLU A 225 0.03 -5.95 -2.43
CA GLU A 225 0.75 -6.72 -1.42
C GLU A 225 0.05 -8.06 -1.18
N VAL A 226 0.82 -9.15 -1.06
CA VAL A 226 0.30 -10.47 -0.70
C VAL A 226 1.22 -11.17 0.29
N GLY A 227 0.61 -11.81 1.30
CA GLY A 227 1.29 -12.71 2.22
C GLY A 227 0.51 -14.00 2.41
N MET A 228 1.16 -15.17 2.28
CA MET A 228 0.50 -16.47 2.43
C MET A 228 -0.21 -16.61 3.78
N TYR A 229 0.34 -16.07 4.85
CA TYR A 229 -0.29 -16.13 6.17
C TYR A 229 -1.58 -15.31 6.25
N ILE A 230 -1.64 -14.16 5.54
CA ILE A 230 -2.80 -13.26 5.54
C ILE A 230 -3.95 -13.92 4.78
N ILE A 231 -3.69 -14.36 3.53
CA ILE A 231 -4.72 -14.98 2.71
C ILE A 231 -5.23 -16.28 3.31
N ASN A 232 -4.36 -17.08 3.94
CA ASN A 232 -4.76 -18.32 4.64
C ASN A 232 -5.65 -18.03 5.87
N GLU A 233 -5.38 -16.98 6.66
CA GLU A 233 -6.22 -16.57 7.79
C GLU A 233 -7.64 -16.17 7.32
N ARG A 234 -7.76 -15.68 6.10
CA ARG A 234 -9.03 -15.31 5.47
C ARG A 234 -9.69 -16.45 4.69
N GLY A 235 -9.06 -17.61 4.63
CA GLY A 235 -9.56 -18.75 3.85
C GLY A 235 -9.51 -18.57 2.34
N ILE A 236 -8.63 -17.65 1.86
CA ILE A 236 -8.45 -17.36 0.44
C ILE A 236 -7.32 -18.25 -0.11
N ASP A 237 -7.53 -18.87 -1.28
CA ASP A 237 -6.47 -19.53 -2.02
C ASP A 237 -5.84 -18.55 -3.03
N PHE A 238 -4.50 -18.53 -3.12
CA PHE A 238 -3.81 -17.69 -4.10
C PHE A 238 -4.22 -18.01 -5.55
N GLN A 239 -4.73 -19.22 -5.81
CA GLN A 239 -5.34 -19.59 -7.09
C GLN A 239 -6.50 -18.68 -7.51
N GLU A 240 -7.18 -18.02 -6.54
CA GLU A 240 -8.24 -17.07 -6.87
C GLU A 240 -7.68 -15.80 -7.51
N TYR A 241 -6.52 -15.32 -7.05
CA TYR A 241 -5.80 -14.22 -7.69
C TYR A 241 -5.37 -14.57 -9.11
N LEU A 242 -4.79 -15.76 -9.29
CA LEU A 242 -4.37 -16.24 -10.62
C LEU A 242 -5.55 -16.32 -11.59
N LYS A 243 -6.68 -16.92 -11.18
CA LYS A 243 -7.89 -17.00 -12.00
C LYS A 243 -8.47 -15.63 -12.33
N PHE A 244 -8.45 -14.71 -11.35
CA PHE A 244 -8.93 -13.35 -11.55
C PHE A 244 -8.13 -12.64 -12.65
N PHE A 245 -6.80 -12.63 -12.52
CA PHE A 245 -5.93 -11.96 -13.48
C PHE A 245 -5.89 -12.64 -14.85
N ASP A 246 -5.92 -13.98 -14.89
CA ASP A 246 -6.04 -14.76 -16.14
C ASP A 246 -7.31 -14.39 -16.91
N SER A 247 -8.44 -14.21 -16.19
CA SER A 247 -9.71 -13.80 -16.81
C SER A 247 -9.69 -12.41 -17.45
N LEU A 248 -8.70 -11.58 -17.11
CA LEU A 248 -8.51 -10.22 -17.60
C LEU A 248 -7.27 -10.08 -18.51
N SER A 249 -6.63 -11.22 -18.87
CA SER A 249 -5.41 -11.24 -19.69
C SER A 249 -4.23 -10.46 -19.06
N TYR A 250 -4.01 -10.68 -17.76
CA TYR A 250 -2.87 -10.15 -17.02
C TYR A 250 -1.90 -11.24 -16.63
N SER A 251 -0.60 -10.92 -16.68
CA SER A 251 0.47 -11.74 -16.13
C SER A 251 0.96 -11.17 -14.80
N LEU A 252 1.32 -12.06 -13.85
CA LEU A 252 1.78 -11.68 -12.52
C LEU A 252 3.30 -11.83 -12.39
N PHE A 253 3.94 -10.85 -11.76
CA PHE A 253 5.38 -10.82 -11.52
C PHE A 253 5.69 -10.44 -10.07
N ASN A 254 6.75 -10.98 -9.52
CA ASN A 254 7.31 -10.45 -8.28
C ASN A 254 7.93 -9.06 -8.56
N SER A 255 7.40 -8.01 -7.94
CA SER A 255 7.79 -6.63 -8.25
C SER A 255 9.27 -6.32 -7.97
N SER A 256 9.92 -7.09 -7.06
CA SER A 256 11.31 -6.85 -6.65
C SER A 256 12.33 -7.44 -7.62
N ASN A 257 12.02 -8.56 -8.28
CA ASN A 257 12.98 -9.28 -9.15
C ASN A 257 12.45 -9.53 -10.58
N LEU A 258 11.20 -9.16 -10.83
CA LEU A 258 10.50 -9.27 -12.10
C LEU A 258 10.41 -10.71 -12.66
N LYS A 259 10.46 -11.69 -11.78
CA LYS A 259 10.17 -13.08 -12.15
C LYS A 259 8.66 -13.29 -12.19
N GLU A 260 8.22 -13.93 -13.25
CA GLU A 260 6.81 -14.30 -13.41
C GLU A 260 6.36 -15.25 -12.30
N ILE A 261 5.12 -15.11 -11.88
CA ILE A 261 4.48 -15.92 -10.83
C ILE A 261 3.36 -16.71 -11.50
N THR A 262 3.45 -18.04 -11.43
CA THR A 262 2.51 -18.96 -12.05
C THR A 262 1.84 -19.88 -11.03
N ALA A 263 0.83 -20.62 -11.47
CA ALA A 263 0.18 -21.63 -10.64
C ALA A 263 1.13 -22.74 -10.14
N LEU A 264 2.26 -22.94 -10.85
CA LEU A 264 3.22 -24.00 -10.54
C LEU A 264 4.28 -23.58 -9.51
N ASP A 265 4.52 -22.27 -9.35
CA ASP A 265 5.67 -21.78 -8.57
C ASP A 265 5.40 -20.63 -7.60
N TYR A 266 4.17 -20.14 -7.47
CA TYR A 266 3.83 -19.02 -6.57
C TYR A 266 4.32 -19.24 -5.13
N CYS A 267 4.28 -20.50 -4.62
CA CYS A 267 4.78 -20.84 -3.29
C CYS A 267 6.30 -20.58 -3.10
N ARG A 268 7.06 -20.48 -4.21
CA ARG A 268 8.49 -20.15 -4.17
C ARG A 268 8.74 -18.65 -4.11
N HIS A 269 7.78 -17.86 -4.55
CA HIS A 269 7.85 -16.40 -4.60
C HIS A 269 7.32 -15.76 -3.31
N ILE A 270 6.22 -16.29 -2.77
CA ILE A 270 5.52 -15.72 -1.61
C ILE A 270 5.97 -16.45 -0.34
N PRO A 271 6.66 -15.76 0.59
CA PRO A 271 7.14 -16.39 1.81
C PRO A 271 5.99 -16.74 2.75
N LEU A 272 6.09 -17.87 3.48
CA LEU A 272 5.06 -18.32 4.42
C LEU A 272 4.81 -17.35 5.59
N LYS A 273 5.82 -16.55 5.99
CA LYS A 273 5.76 -15.61 7.12
C LYS A 273 6.24 -14.21 6.74
N GLY A 274 5.80 -13.74 5.61
CA GLY A 274 6.13 -12.41 5.10
C GLY A 274 5.25 -12.07 3.92
N THR A 275 5.41 -10.86 3.41
CA THR A 275 4.68 -10.35 2.25
C THR A 275 5.62 -10.04 1.10
N ILE A 276 5.07 -10.01 -0.09
CA ILE A 276 5.70 -9.46 -1.30
C ILE A 276 4.72 -8.53 -2.00
N ASP A 277 5.26 -7.58 -2.75
CA ASP A 277 4.47 -6.84 -3.72
C ASP A 277 4.46 -7.60 -5.06
N ILE A 278 3.28 -7.86 -5.57
CA ILE A 278 3.05 -8.47 -6.88
C ILE A 278 2.75 -7.36 -7.88
N LEU A 279 3.39 -7.43 -9.03
CA LEU A 279 3.15 -6.57 -10.19
C LEU A 279 2.29 -7.34 -11.18
N ALA A 280 1.09 -6.85 -11.44
CA ALA A 280 0.22 -7.38 -12.50
C ALA A 280 0.31 -6.45 -13.72
N LEU A 281 0.61 -7.04 -14.86
CA LEU A 281 0.77 -6.35 -16.13
C LEU A 281 -0.24 -6.87 -17.14
N PRO A 282 -0.98 -5.99 -17.85
CA PRO A 282 -1.81 -6.42 -18.96
C PRO A 282 -0.93 -6.94 -20.11
N GLU A 283 -1.47 -7.86 -20.90
CA GLU A 283 -0.74 -8.41 -22.03
C GLU A 283 -0.29 -7.34 -23.05
N SER A 284 -1.01 -6.23 -23.13
CA SER A 284 -0.65 -5.07 -23.97
C SER A 284 0.73 -4.47 -23.62
N VAL A 285 1.20 -4.64 -22.39
CA VAL A 285 2.50 -4.14 -21.90
C VAL A 285 3.59 -5.20 -21.96
N THR A 286 3.24 -6.48 -21.97
CA THR A 286 4.21 -7.60 -21.94
C THR A 286 4.62 -8.12 -23.32
N LYS A 287 3.85 -7.78 -24.35
CA LYS A 287 4.16 -8.07 -25.78
C LYS A 287 4.95 -6.94 -26.40
#